data_83d961805e808d77badb7fc19d813453
#
_entry.id   83d961805e808d77badb7fc19d813453
#
_cell.length_a   1.000
_cell.length_b   1.000
_cell.length_c   1.000
_cell.angle_alpha   90.00
_cell.angle_beta   90.00
_cell.angle_gamma   90.00
#
_symmetry.space_group_name_H-M   'P 1'
#
loop_
_entity.id
_entity.type
_entity.pdbx_description
1 polymer ?
#
loop_
_entity_poly.entity_id
_entity_poly.type
_entity_poly.pdbx_seq_one_letter_code
_entity_poly.pdbx_strand_id
1 'polypeptide(L)'
;MKRYNNIICAALVALSLSACNDNAIDNLQGQYADMIVCSTTTAQVQPTTKLGKGIKALNVDFSDAGGNQFSVSFRSSEWILPAGTYTIADAVAQGKCQVSANGTPLSSGDATVTVVEDKYYINGLFTNGQGQRFKLDYKGALSFVVGEDDPEPSGYMMMIDEQPVTSYDWSTGQTTVFPGVTKYSVSVTSPEGATTLYLDLINASGSSGTAMAGTYTVQGNAHDAWLCDNGWVVPDYNMAGGSYYVDASGVKQYITSGQIEVSTATSSEGAALFNLVAKNLGTTTADGQTTSTTGSFSVKFASLMQATGTELRDQTIESTVLGRTMKYSVYLPKGYDKSKEYPVLYMLHGAGGSNNDWLNGGKINANASTAASDGTAPEMIVICPDCGGDNFYCDNYNGNDVKYMTYFFTEFLPTVENLYAVKKDRAWRAIGGLSMGGFGSLYYGLLHPEMFSYVYACSPATYIDGAPNLYELLGKADVSKLPGITIEIGTEDFLFQSAGYFKQALDGNKVPNEYVTRAGTHDWPFWAACTPKIMKKLGQVWQ
;
A
#
# COMPACT_ATOMS: atom_id res chain seq x y z
N MET A 1 -34.66 -1.18 -11.38
CA MET A 1 -35.43 -2.44 -11.49
C MET A 1 -34.47 -3.61 -11.55
N LYS A 2 -34.29 -4.31 -10.43
CA LYS A 2 -33.99 -5.74 -10.24
C LYS A 2 -33.67 -5.98 -8.76
N ARG A 3 -34.71 -6.02 -7.95
CA ARG A 3 -34.76 -6.78 -6.70
C ARG A 3 -35.40 -8.12 -7.09
N TYR A 4 -34.80 -9.23 -6.75
CA TYR A 4 -35.30 -10.57 -6.56
C TYR A 4 -34.16 -11.55 -6.75
N ASN A 5 -33.62 -12.07 -5.66
CA ASN A 5 -33.10 -13.43 -5.53
C ASN A 5 -32.39 -13.62 -4.17
N ASN A 6 -33.14 -13.55 -3.08
CA ASN A 6 -32.65 -14.04 -1.78
C ASN A 6 -33.81 -14.60 -0.93
N ILE A 7 -34.72 -15.39 -1.52
CA ILE A 7 -35.88 -15.98 -0.80
C ILE A 7 -35.97 -17.52 -0.98
N ILE A 8 -34.94 -18.21 -1.36
CA ILE A 8 -35.05 -19.68 -1.54
C ILE A 8 -34.24 -20.51 -0.52
N CYS A 9 -33.39 -19.94 0.32
CA CYS A 9 -32.70 -20.73 1.36
C CYS A 9 -33.37 -20.78 2.74
N ALA A 10 -34.39 -19.98 3.02
CA ALA A 10 -35.06 -19.96 4.32
C ALA A 10 -36.17 -21.02 4.47
N ALA A 11 -36.61 -21.68 3.41
CA ALA A 11 -37.75 -22.58 3.43
C ALA A 11 -37.43 -24.06 3.72
N LEU A 12 -36.17 -24.48 3.77
CA LEU A 12 -35.80 -25.88 3.98
C LEU A 12 -35.35 -26.22 5.41
N VAL A 13 -35.17 -25.24 6.30
CA VAL A 13 -34.85 -25.46 7.72
C VAL A 13 -36.09 -25.47 8.62
N ALA A 14 -37.22 -24.94 8.16
CA ALA A 14 -38.45 -24.88 8.93
C ALA A 14 -39.27 -26.19 8.97
N LEU A 15 -38.89 -27.20 8.20
CA LEU A 15 -39.63 -28.48 8.11
C LEU A 15 -39.09 -29.60 9.00
N SER A 16 -38.00 -29.38 9.77
CA SER A 16 -37.46 -30.37 10.70
C SER A 16 -37.80 -30.12 12.17
N LEU A 17 -38.56 -29.08 12.49
CA LEU A 17 -38.91 -28.72 13.88
C LEU A 17 -40.30 -29.14 14.32
N SER A 18 -41.11 -29.81 13.49
CA SER A 18 -42.48 -30.19 13.84
C SER A 18 -42.71 -31.67 14.11
N ALA A 19 -41.68 -32.49 14.30
CA ALA A 19 -41.83 -33.91 14.59
C ALA A 19 -40.81 -34.40 15.63
N CYS A 20 -40.72 -33.77 16.77
CA CYS A 20 -40.16 -34.41 17.97
C CYS A 20 -41.33 -34.73 18.92
N ASN A 21 -41.79 -35.95 18.79
CA ASN A 21 -42.72 -36.54 19.75
C ASN A 21 -42.00 -36.73 21.08
N ASP A 22 -42.62 -36.42 22.21
CA ASP A 22 -42.03 -36.48 23.56
C ASP A 22 -41.37 -37.83 23.91
N ASN A 23 -41.73 -38.90 23.21
CA ASN A 23 -41.12 -40.22 23.37
C ASN A 23 -39.71 -40.38 22.76
N ALA A 24 -39.24 -39.44 21.96
CA ALA A 24 -37.85 -39.48 21.45
C ALA A 24 -36.84 -38.92 22.48
N ILE A 25 -37.32 -38.13 23.44
CA ILE A 25 -36.47 -37.54 24.50
C ILE A 25 -36.12 -38.58 25.54
N ASP A 26 -37.03 -39.49 25.90
CA ASP A 26 -36.80 -40.56 26.89
C ASP A 26 -35.80 -41.62 26.39
N ASN A 27 -35.70 -41.87 25.08
CA ASN A 27 -34.72 -42.79 24.51
C ASN A 27 -33.30 -42.22 24.42
N LEU A 28 -33.17 -40.89 24.47
CA LEU A 28 -31.87 -40.21 24.48
C LEU A 28 -31.27 -40.09 25.89
N GLN A 29 -32.09 -40.18 26.97
CA GLN A 29 -31.59 -40.09 28.33
C GLN A 29 -30.58 -41.19 28.69
N GLY A 30 -30.68 -42.39 28.10
CA GLY A 30 -29.68 -43.44 28.27
C GLY A 30 -28.35 -43.23 27.62
N GLN A 31 -28.27 -42.38 26.57
CA GLN A 31 -27.03 -42.02 25.88
C GLN A 31 -26.27 -40.85 26.52
N TYR A 32 -26.89 -40.11 27.43
CA TYR A 32 -26.38 -38.85 27.98
C TYR A 32 -26.36 -38.81 29.51
N ALA A 33 -26.37 -39.98 30.18
CA ALA A 33 -26.46 -40.09 31.65
C ALA A 33 -25.34 -39.35 32.42
N ASP A 34 -24.22 -39.06 31.76
CA ASP A 34 -23.07 -38.36 32.34
C ASP A 34 -22.88 -36.95 31.79
N MET A 35 -23.89 -36.37 31.13
CA MET A 35 -23.81 -35.03 30.54
C MET A 35 -24.32 -33.95 31.49
N ILE A 36 -23.56 -32.88 31.67
CA ILE A 36 -24.03 -31.68 32.36
C ILE A 36 -24.81 -30.82 31.37
N VAL A 37 -26.09 -30.61 31.64
CA VAL A 37 -26.99 -29.87 30.76
C VAL A 37 -27.41 -28.56 31.44
N CYS A 38 -27.19 -27.45 30.75
CA CYS A 38 -27.79 -26.15 31.07
C CYS A 38 -28.86 -25.83 30.02
N SER A 39 -30.12 -26.00 30.37
CA SER A 39 -31.25 -25.62 29.53
C SER A 39 -31.92 -24.39 30.14
N THR A 40 -31.91 -23.25 29.47
CA THR A 40 -32.24 -21.99 30.10
C THR A 40 -32.84 -20.97 29.13
N THR A 41 -33.61 -20.06 29.72
CA THR A 41 -34.02 -18.80 29.06
C THR A 41 -33.33 -17.58 29.69
N THR A 42 -32.44 -17.80 30.65
CA THR A 42 -31.72 -16.75 31.39
C THR A 42 -30.34 -16.60 30.84
N ALA A 43 -30.01 -15.41 30.35
CA ALA A 43 -28.68 -15.05 29.91
C ALA A 43 -28.37 -13.59 30.27
N GLN A 44 -27.10 -13.31 30.51
CA GLN A 44 -26.58 -11.99 30.73
C GLN A 44 -25.49 -11.70 29.68
N VAL A 45 -25.72 -10.68 28.84
CA VAL A 45 -24.72 -10.19 27.92
C VAL A 45 -23.73 -9.33 28.69
N GLN A 46 -22.46 -9.69 28.60
CA GLN A 46 -21.32 -8.96 29.17
C GLN A 46 -20.77 -7.95 28.17
N PRO A 47 -19.96 -6.95 28.61
CA PRO A 47 -19.33 -6.00 27.71
C PRO A 47 -18.57 -6.69 26.57
N THR A 48 -18.78 -6.21 25.35
CA THR A 48 -18.07 -6.66 24.16
C THR A 48 -16.61 -6.18 24.18
N THR A 49 -15.68 -7.05 23.84
CA THR A 49 -14.25 -6.74 23.78
C THR A 49 -13.77 -6.80 22.35
N LYS A 50 -13.09 -5.75 21.86
CA LYS A 50 -12.38 -5.77 20.58
C LYS A 50 -11.10 -6.60 20.70
N LEU A 51 -10.88 -7.54 19.78
CA LEU A 51 -9.76 -8.48 19.80
C LEU A 51 -8.69 -8.19 18.73
N GLY A 52 -8.91 -7.16 17.91
CA GLY A 52 -8.13 -6.86 16.71
C GLY A 52 -8.64 -7.61 15.46
N LYS A 53 -8.14 -7.23 14.29
CA LYS A 53 -8.54 -7.77 12.96
C LYS A 53 -10.03 -7.68 12.69
N GLY A 54 -10.69 -6.62 13.20
CA GLY A 54 -12.13 -6.41 13.09
C GLY A 54 -12.99 -7.40 13.89
N ILE A 55 -12.38 -8.32 14.66
CA ILE A 55 -13.10 -9.32 15.45
C ILE A 55 -13.41 -8.82 16.85
N LYS A 56 -14.63 -9.05 17.29
CA LYS A 56 -15.14 -8.74 18.63
C LYS A 56 -15.40 -10.04 19.39
N ALA A 57 -15.20 -10.03 20.70
CA ALA A 57 -15.67 -11.05 21.62
C ALA A 57 -17.03 -10.63 22.15
N LEU A 58 -18.07 -11.32 21.76
CA LEU A 58 -19.42 -11.17 22.27
C LEU A 58 -19.60 -12.15 23.43
N ASN A 59 -19.57 -11.63 24.64
CA ASN A 59 -19.52 -12.44 25.85
C ASN A 59 -20.93 -12.61 26.42
N VAL A 60 -21.34 -13.85 26.70
CA VAL A 60 -22.68 -14.17 27.23
C VAL A 60 -22.54 -15.23 28.32
N ASP A 61 -23.11 -14.93 29.47
CA ASP A 61 -23.26 -15.87 30.59
C ASP A 61 -24.68 -16.44 30.62
N PHE A 62 -24.79 -17.73 30.67
CA PHE A 62 -26.05 -18.49 30.75
C PHE A 62 -26.12 -19.20 32.10
N SER A 63 -27.34 -19.24 32.69
CA SER A 63 -27.56 -19.95 33.94
C SER A 63 -28.91 -20.59 33.98
N ASP A 64 -29.03 -21.79 34.53
CA ASP A 64 -30.30 -22.48 34.76
C ASP A 64 -30.74 -22.48 36.23
N ALA A 65 -31.96 -22.97 36.48
CA ALA A 65 -32.50 -23.10 37.82
C ALA A 65 -31.78 -24.17 38.67
N GLY A 66 -31.06 -25.07 38.03
CA GLY A 66 -30.25 -26.12 38.69
C GLY A 66 -28.88 -25.64 39.14
N GLY A 67 -28.49 -24.38 38.85
CA GLY A 67 -27.21 -23.78 39.21
C GLY A 67 -26.12 -24.04 38.21
N ASN A 68 -26.39 -24.66 37.04
CA ASN A 68 -25.40 -24.78 35.99
C ASN A 68 -25.18 -23.43 35.32
N GLN A 69 -23.90 -23.13 35.04
CA GLN A 69 -23.47 -21.86 34.43
C GLN A 69 -22.58 -22.14 33.23
N PHE A 70 -22.81 -21.41 32.13
CA PHE A 70 -21.92 -21.39 30.96
C PHE A 70 -21.54 -19.97 30.66
N SER A 71 -20.27 -19.72 30.44
CA SER A 71 -19.77 -18.48 29.89
C SER A 71 -19.24 -18.74 28.47
N VAL A 72 -19.81 -18.08 27.48
CA VAL A 72 -19.45 -18.23 26.08
C VAL A 72 -18.97 -16.90 25.52
N SER A 73 -17.78 -16.90 24.95
CA SER A 73 -17.19 -15.76 24.26
C SER A 73 -17.17 -16.04 22.75
N PHE A 74 -18.20 -15.58 22.04
CA PHE A 74 -18.30 -15.75 20.58
C PHE A 74 -17.39 -14.77 19.85
N ARG A 75 -16.74 -15.21 18.77
CA ARG A 75 -15.92 -14.38 17.89
C ARG A 75 -16.74 -13.95 16.68
N SER A 76 -16.99 -12.66 16.53
CA SER A 76 -17.80 -12.08 15.45
C SER A 76 -17.11 -10.84 14.87
N SER A 77 -17.26 -10.64 13.57
CA SER A 77 -16.93 -9.36 12.92
C SER A 77 -18.01 -8.29 13.15
N GLU A 78 -19.17 -8.68 13.67
CA GLU A 78 -20.30 -7.79 13.93
C GLU A 78 -20.46 -7.51 15.43
N TRP A 79 -21.14 -6.44 15.79
CA TRP A 79 -21.48 -6.07 17.18
C TRP A 79 -22.66 -6.84 17.76
N ILE A 80 -23.31 -7.64 16.94
CA ILE A 80 -24.37 -8.56 17.33
C ILE A 80 -23.92 -9.99 17.01
N LEU A 81 -24.59 -10.98 17.59
CA LEU A 81 -24.24 -12.39 17.36
C LEU A 81 -24.98 -12.92 16.12
N PRO A 82 -24.28 -13.14 14.99
CA PRO A 82 -24.88 -13.70 13.79
C PRO A 82 -25.30 -15.15 13.97
N ALA A 83 -26.32 -15.57 13.21
CA ALA A 83 -26.64 -16.99 13.08
C ALA A 83 -25.45 -17.74 12.43
N GLY A 84 -25.14 -18.93 12.93
CA GLY A 84 -24.03 -19.74 12.44
C GLY A 84 -23.52 -20.75 13.44
N THR A 85 -22.46 -21.47 13.07
CA THR A 85 -21.77 -22.41 13.95
C THR A 85 -20.48 -21.78 14.47
N TYR A 86 -20.27 -21.89 15.78
CA TYR A 86 -19.13 -21.37 16.50
C TYR A 86 -18.35 -22.54 17.14
N THR A 87 -17.16 -22.80 16.65
CA THR A 87 -16.31 -23.90 17.12
C THR A 87 -15.32 -23.41 18.19
N ILE A 88 -15.12 -24.19 19.26
CA ILE A 88 -14.11 -23.85 20.27
C ILE A 88 -12.74 -23.79 19.62
N ALA A 89 -12.09 -22.62 19.72
CA ALA A 89 -10.68 -22.41 19.32
C ALA A 89 -10.15 -21.12 19.96
N ASP A 90 -8.82 -21.07 20.15
CA ASP A 90 -8.12 -19.86 20.60
C ASP A 90 -7.95 -18.81 19.49
N ALA A 91 -8.19 -19.20 18.23
CA ALA A 91 -8.04 -18.33 17.09
C ALA A 91 -8.99 -17.11 17.15
N VAL A 92 -8.42 -15.91 16.89
CA VAL A 92 -9.19 -14.67 16.73
C VAL A 92 -9.72 -14.63 15.29
N ALA A 93 -10.87 -15.29 15.07
CA ALA A 93 -11.51 -15.39 13.76
C ALA A 93 -13.02 -15.54 13.90
N GLN A 94 -13.77 -15.09 12.89
CA GLN A 94 -15.23 -15.26 12.78
C GLN A 94 -15.62 -16.74 12.94
N GLY A 95 -16.70 -17.01 13.66
CA GLY A 95 -17.24 -18.36 13.86
C GLY A 95 -16.42 -19.22 14.85
N LYS A 96 -15.56 -18.60 15.66
CA LYS A 96 -14.88 -19.25 16.78
C LYS A 96 -15.50 -18.84 18.11
N CYS A 97 -15.31 -19.66 19.16
CA CYS A 97 -15.72 -19.32 20.51
C CYS A 97 -14.78 -19.90 21.56
N GLN A 98 -14.84 -19.33 22.75
CA GLN A 98 -14.28 -19.92 23.97
C GLN A 98 -15.44 -20.18 24.92
N VAL A 99 -15.43 -21.31 25.59
CA VAL A 99 -16.54 -21.75 26.45
C VAL A 99 -15.98 -22.25 27.78
N SER A 100 -16.63 -21.88 28.87
CA SER A 100 -16.45 -22.53 30.17
C SER A 100 -17.79 -22.93 30.75
N ALA A 101 -17.82 -24.03 31.50
CA ALA A 101 -19.00 -24.50 32.22
C ALA A 101 -18.66 -24.68 33.70
N ASN A 102 -19.45 -24.07 34.59
CA ASN A 102 -19.21 -24.08 36.04
C ASN A 102 -17.77 -23.70 36.40
N GLY A 103 -17.19 -22.71 35.70
CA GLY A 103 -15.82 -22.23 35.88
C GLY A 103 -14.75 -23.12 35.25
N THR A 104 -15.08 -24.25 34.62
CA THR A 104 -14.13 -25.16 33.97
C THR A 104 -14.07 -24.86 32.46
N PRO A 105 -12.89 -24.54 31.89
CA PRO A 105 -12.73 -24.36 30.45
C PRO A 105 -13.04 -25.65 29.67
N LEU A 106 -13.74 -25.52 28.55
CA LEU A 106 -14.06 -26.59 27.63
C LEU A 106 -13.07 -26.57 26.46
N SER A 107 -12.66 -27.75 25.98
CA SER A 107 -11.54 -27.90 25.04
C SER A 107 -11.98 -28.19 23.60
N SER A 108 -13.19 -28.68 23.40
CA SER A 108 -13.71 -29.01 22.07
C SER A 108 -15.24 -28.92 22.01
N GLY A 109 -15.78 -28.79 20.81
CA GLY A 109 -17.20 -28.75 20.55
C GLY A 109 -17.62 -27.50 19.78
N ASP A 110 -18.92 -27.44 19.52
CA ASP A 110 -19.54 -26.37 18.72
C ASP A 110 -20.80 -25.84 19.38
N ALA A 111 -21.11 -24.56 19.14
CA ALA A 111 -22.40 -23.95 19.41
C ALA A 111 -23.05 -23.52 18.08
N THR A 112 -24.26 -23.99 17.83
CA THR A 112 -25.07 -23.50 16.72
C THR A 112 -25.99 -22.39 17.20
N VAL A 113 -25.92 -21.24 16.58
CA VAL A 113 -26.77 -20.07 16.83
C VAL A 113 -27.77 -19.93 15.71
N THR A 114 -29.06 -19.88 16.07
CA THR A 114 -30.14 -19.56 15.15
C THR A 114 -30.88 -18.33 15.68
N VAL A 115 -31.22 -17.42 14.79
CA VAL A 115 -31.97 -16.20 15.14
C VAL A 115 -33.30 -16.23 14.39
N VAL A 116 -34.41 -16.17 15.14
CA VAL A 116 -35.76 -16.12 14.58
C VAL A 116 -36.48 -14.95 15.24
N GLU A 117 -36.90 -13.99 14.43
CA GLU A 117 -37.36 -12.69 14.91
C GLU A 117 -36.31 -12.06 15.83
N ASP A 118 -36.59 -11.71 17.04
CA ASP A 118 -35.65 -11.12 18.00
C ASP A 118 -35.14 -12.13 19.04
N LYS A 119 -35.29 -13.45 18.78
CA LYS A 119 -34.88 -14.51 19.70
C LYS A 119 -33.71 -15.33 19.18
N TYR A 120 -32.79 -15.56 20.06
CA TYR A 120 -31.66 -16.44 19.86
C TYR A 120 -31.98 -17.85 20.36
N TYR A 121 -31.65 -18.84 19.56
CA TYR A 121 -31.63 -20.25 19.88
C TYR A 121 -30.21 -20.73 19.79
N ILE A 122 -29.62 -21.09 20.93
CA ILE A 122 -28.21 -21.50 20.98
C ILE A 122 -28.14 -22.94 21.51
N ASN A 123 -27.65 -23.83 20.64
CA ASN A 123 -27.46 -25.24 20.97
C ASN A 123 -25.98 -25.56 20.92
N GLY A 124 -25.35 -25.87 22.06
CA GLY A 124 -23.94 -26.21 22.15
C GLY A 124 -23.73 -27.62 22.70
N LEU A 125 -22.78 -28.32 22.11
CA LEU A 125 -22.24 -29.59 22.60
C LEU A 125 -20.74 -29.48 22.76
N PHE A 126 -20.25 -29.70 23.97
CA PHE A 126 -18.86 -29.43 24.32
C PHE A 126 -18.29 -30.56 25.16
N THR A 127 -16.93 -30.62 25.22
CA THR A 127 -16.20 -31.59 26.02
C THR A 127 -15.02 -30.88 26.68
N ASN A 128 -14.72 -31.21 27.95
CA ASN A 128 -13.51 -30.77 28.63
C ASN A 128 -12.32 -31.70 28.35
N GLY A 129 -11.15 -31.35 28.84
CA GLY A 129 -9.92 -32.13 28.64
C GLY A 129 -9.94 -33.53 29.26
N GLN A 130 -10.90 -33.85 30.15
CA GLN A 130 -11.11 -35.17 30.78
C GLN A 130 -12.18 -36.02 30.05
N GLY A 131 -12.75 -35.51 28.96
CA GLY A 131 -13.78 -36.20 28.18
C GLY A 131 -15.20 -36.07 28.77
N GLN A 132 -15.38 -35.25 29.79
CA GLN A 132 -16.72 -34.96 30.33
C GLN A 132 -17.50 -34.07 29.33
N ARG A 133 -18.77 -34.40 29.12
CA ARG A 133 -19.65 -33.77 28.13
C ARG A 133 -20.56 -32.74 28.76
N PHE A 134 -20.80 -31.66 28.03
CA PHE A 134 -21.62 -30.51 28.42
C PHE A 134 -22.56 -30.11 27.30
N LYS A 135 -23.79 -29.77 27.64
CA LYS A 135 -24.78 -29.28 26.69
C LYS A 135 -25.33 -27.92 27.16
N LEU A 136 -25.27 -26.94 26.27
CA LEU A 136 -26.00 -25.67 26.42
C LEU A 136 -27.21 -25.66 25.50
N ASP A 137 -28.36 -25.33 26.05
CA ASP A 137 -29.60 -25.12 25.29
C ASP A 137 -30.26 -23.84 25.79
N TYR A 138 -30.20 -22.80 24.95
CA TYR A 138 -30.69 -21.47 25.27
C TYR A 138 -31.76 -21.02 24.28
N LYS A 139 -32.82 -20.39 24.81
CA LYS A 139 -33.84 -19.73 24.01
C LYS A 139 -34.24 -18.41 24.68
N GLY A 140 -33.90 -17.27 24.04
CA GLY A 140 -34.27 -15.97 24.60
C GLY A 140 -33.75 -14.80 23.76
N ALA A 141 -33.96 -13.59 24.26
CA ALA A 141 -33.41 -12.38 23.66
C ALA A 141 -32.02 -12.10 24.22
N LEU A 142 -31.10 -11.68 23.34
CA LEU A 142 -29.77 -11.16 23.71
C LEU A 142 -29.63 -9.72 23.19
N SER A 143 -29.31 -8.80 24.08
CA SER A 143 -29.14 -7.38 23.74
C SER A 143 -27.67 -7.01 23.83
N PHE A 144 -27.00 -6.91 22.69
CA PHE A 144 -25.63 -6.46 22.57
C PHE A 144 -25.56 -4.94 22.42
N VAL A 145 -24.56 -4.32 23.04
CA VAL A 145 -24.27 -2.89 22.84
C VAL A 145 -23.44 -2.73 21.57
N VAL A 146 -23.99 -2.02 20.61
CA VAL A 146 -23.29 -1.68 19.37
C VAL A 146 -22.32 -0.54 19.67
N GLY A 147 -21.05 -0.77 19.45
CA GLY A 147 -19.99 0.24 19.53
C GLY A 147 -19.56 0.74 18.15
N GLU A 148 -18.49 1.50 18.13
CA GLU A 148 -17.85 1.93 16.87
C GLU A 148 -16.77 0.94 16.48
N ASP A 149 -16.70 0.62 15.19
CA ASP A 149 -15.58 -0.15 14.64
C ASP A 149 -14.28 0.63 14.69
N ASP A 150 -13.15 -0.08 14.72
CA ASP A 150 -11.85 0.55 14.59
C ASP A 150 -11.73 1.14 13.18
N PRO A 151 -11.03 2.26 13.01
CA PRO A 151 -10.78 2.82 11.69
C PRO A 151 -10.03 1.81 10.83
N GLU A 152 -10.42 1.72 9.56
CA GLU A 152 -9.72 0.90 8.57
C GLU A 152 -8.95 1.78 7.59
N PRO A 153 -7.83 1.29 7.02
CA PRO A 153 -7.10 2.03 6.00
C PRO A 153 -8.00 2.43 4.84
N SER A 154 -7.96 3.71 4.47
CA SER A 154 -8.79 4.25 3.37
C SER A 154 -8.24 3.92 1.97
N GLY A 155 -7.07 3.29 1.89
CA GLY A 155 -6.34 3.09 0.65
C GLY A 155 -5.46 4.28 0.24
N TYR A 156 -5.58 5.42 0.90
CA TYR A 156 -4.59 6.50 0.75
C TYR A 156 -3.26 6.09 1.38
N MET A 157 -2.18 6.35 0.65
CA MET A 157 -0.82 6.08 1.11
C MET A 157 -0.09 7.40 1.37
N MET A 158 0.48 7.55 2.56
CA MET A 158 1.25 8.74 2.96
C MET A 158 2.73 8.39 3.00
N MET A 159 3.56 9.21 2.35
CA MET A 159 5.02 9.15 2.43
C MET A 159 5.55 10.40 3.10
N ILE A 160 6.61 10.24 3.88
CA ILE A 160 7.30 11.34 4.55
C ILE A 160 8.77 11.30 4.15
N ASP A 161 9.28 12.44 3.69
CA ASP A 161 10.69 12.65 3.41
C ASP A 161 11.25 13.70 4.36
N GLU A 162 12.38 13.40 5.00
CA GLU A 162 12.99 14.29 5.98
C GLU A 162 14.13 15.09 5.34
N GLN A 163 14.08 16.39 5.48
CA GLN A 163 15.07 17.31 4.93
C GLN A 163 15.47 18.35 5.96
N PRO A 164 16.73 18.86 5.92
CA PRO A 164 17.10 20.01 6.74
C PRO A 164 16.26 21.23 6.32
N VAL A 165 15.87 22.03 7.29
CA VAL A 165 15.26 23.34 7.00
C VAL A 165 16.37 24.31 6.63
N THR A 166 16.29 24.89 5.43
CA THR A 166 17.30 25.81 4.91
C THR A 166 16.66 27.08 4.34
N SER A 167 17.38 28.18 4.41
CA SER A 167 17.05 29.41 3.69
C SER A 167 18.24 29.79 2.80
N TYR A 168 17.96 30.20 1.56
CA TYR A 168 18.98 30.64 0.62
C TYR A 168 18.86 32.15 0.39
N ASP A 169 19.96 32.87 0.63
CA ASP A 169 20.05 34.29 0.35
C ASP A 169 20.60 34.51 -1.07
N TRP A 170 19.73 34.92 -1.96
CA TRP A 170 20.05 35.19 -3.36
C TRP A 170 21.06 36.34 -3.55
N SER A 171 21.15 37.28 -2.58
CA SER A 171 22.08 38.41 -2.66
C SER A 171 23.51 38.04 -2.32
N THR A 172 23.68 37.11 -1.40
CA THR A 172 25.00 36.66 -0.90
C THR A 172 25.41 35.28 -1.40
N GLY A 173 24.47 34.50 -1.95
CA GLY A 173 24.68 33.11 -2.34
C GLY A 173 24.86 32.15 -1.17
N GLN A 174 24.50 32.56 0.05
CA GLN A 174 24.67 31.76 1.25
C GLN A 174 23.44 30.94 1.59
N THR A 175 23.65 29.71 2.06
CA THR A 175 22.61 28.85 2.63
C THR A 175 22.72 28.86 4.15
N THR A 176 21.64 29.20 4.84
CA THR A 176 21.49 29.06 6.29
C THR A 176 20.73 27.78 6.59
N VAL A 177 21.24 26.96 7.51
CA VAL A 177 20.56 25.76 8.04
C VAL A 177 20.01 26.09 9.42
N PHE A 178 18.74 25.74 9.67
CA PHE A 178 18.09 25.95 10.97
C PHE A 178 18.18 24.65 11.80
N PRO A 179 19.01 24.61 12.85
CA PRO A 179 19.16 23.43 13.68
C PRO A 179 17.94 23.20 14.59
N GLY A 180 17.70 21.96 14.96
CA GLY A 180 16.63 21.56 15.89
C GLY A 180 15.25 21.41 15.25
N VAL A 181 15.09 21.76 13.99
CA VAL A 181 13.89 21.53 13.19
C VAL A 181 14.20 20.76 11.93
N THR A 182 13.22 19.99 11.47
CA THR A 182 13.29 19.19 10.24
C THR A 182 12.06 19.48 9.39
N LYS A 183 12.24 19.60 8.09
CA LYS A 183 11.18 19.66 7.10
C LYS A 183 10.75 18.23 6.76
N TYR A 184 9.50 17.95 7.02
CA TYR A 184 8.83 16.71 6.67
C TYR A 184 7.98 16.95 5.43
N SER A 185 8.51 16.59 4.28
CA SER A 185 7.77 16.67 3.01
C SER A 185 6.82 15.47 2.93
N VAL A 186 5.54 15.74 3.16
CA VAL A 186 4.47 14.75 3.19
C VAL A 186 3.79 14.69 1.83
N SER A 187 3.84 13.57 1.16
CA SER A 187 3.05 13.31 -0.04
C SER A 187 1.98 12.26 0.22
N VAL A 188 0.77 12.48 -0.29
CA VAL A 188 -0.35 11.55 -0.19
C VAL A 188 -0.79 11.11 -1.57
N THR A 189 -0.83 9.80 -1.77
CA THR A 189 -1.27 9.16 -3.01
C THR A 189 -2.64 8.52 -2.78
N SER A 190 -3.58 8.77 -3.69
CA SER A 190 -4.91 8.15 -3.67
C SER A 190 -4.85 6.65 -4.00
N PRO A 191 -5.93 5.88 -3.74
CA PRO A 191 -6.01 4.47 -4.13
C PRO A 191 -5.81 4.23 -5.63
N GLU A 192 -6.14 5.22 -6.48
CA GLU A 192 -5.93 5.19 -7.92
C GLU A 192 -4.48 5.51 -8.34
N GLY A 193 -3.63 5.84 -7.37
CA GLY A 193 -2.21 6.12 -7.56
C GLY A 193 -1.91 7.55 -8.04
N ALA A 194 -2.80 8.51 -7.80
CA ALA A 194 -2.53 9.92 -8.07
C ALA A 194 -2.07 10.65 -6.79
N THR A 195 -1.04 11.50 -6.88
CA THR A 195 -0.68 12.38 -5.78
C THR A 195 -1.75 13.46 -5.61
N THR A 196 -2.44 13.43 -4.48
CA THR A 196 -3.57 14.32 -4.19
C THR A 196 -3.22 15.44 -3.22
N LEU A 197 -2.10 15.32 -2.50
CA LEU A 197 -1.66 16.27 -1.49
C LEU A 197 -0.14 16.23 -1.36
N TYR A 198 0.47 17.40 -1.24
CA TYR A 198 1.88 17.57 -0.89
C TYR A 198 2.00 18.72 0.11
N LEU A 199 2.68 18.47 1.23
CA LEU A 199 2.85 19.45 2.31
C LEU A 199 4.30 19.43 2.80
N ASP A 200 4.88 20.59 2.96
CA ASP A 200 6.16 20.78 3.63
C ASP A 200 5.92 21.19 5.10
N LEU A 201 5.75 20.21 5.97
CA LEU A 201 5.54 20.40 7.40
C LEU A 201 6.88 20.57 8.11
N ILE A 202 6.98 21.55 9.02
CA ILE A 202 8.17 21.78 9.84
C ILE A 202 7.85 21.47 11.30
N ASN A 203 8.66 20.63 11.88
CA ASN A 203 8.53 20.25 13.28
C ASN A 203 9.90 20.01 13.92
N ALA A 204 9.93 19.75 15.21
CA ALA A 204 11.16 19.41 15.91
C ALA A 204 11.86 18.22 15.27
N SER A 205 13.18 18.26 15.16
CA SER A 205 13.97 17.17 14.60
C SER A 205 13.72 15.86 15.36
N GLY A 206 13.54 14.78 14.61
CA GLY A 206 13.20 13.47 15.15
C GLY A 206 11.71 13.25 15.44
N SER A 207 10.82 14.20 15.12
CA SER A 207 9.37 13.97 15.13
C SER A 207 9.01 12.96 14.04
N SER A 208 8.41 11.83 14.39
CA SER A 208 7.98 10.81 13.43
C SER A 208 6.66 10.18 13.87
N GLY A 209 5.94 9.60 12.93
CA GLY A 209 4.68 8.91 13.22
C GLY A 209 3.68 9.80 13.97
N THR A 210 3.20 9.33 15.10
CA THR A 210 2.20 10.04 15.92
C THR A 210 2.68 11.38 16.50
N ALA A 211 3.99 11.60 16.62
CA ALA A 211 4.57 12.87 17.09
C ALA A 211 4.36 14.03 16.09
N MET A 212 3.95 13.74 14.86
CA MET A 212 3.55 14.74 13.87
C MET A 212 2.12 15.25 14.04
N ALA A 213 1.32 14.65 14.94
CA ALA A 213 -0.07 15.06 15.17
C ALA A 213 -0.11 16.43 15.84
N GLY A 214 -0.85 17.37 15.26
CA GLY A 214 -0.97 18.75 15.73
C GLY A 214 -1.51 19.67 14.65
N THR A 215 -1.52 20.97 14.92
CA THR A 215 -1.97 22.00 13.98
C THR A 215 -0.77 22.77 13.45
N TYR A 216 -0.63 22.80 12.14
CA TYR A 216 0.42 23.51 11.41
C TYR A 216 -0.14 24.78 10.79
N THR A 217 0.50 25.92 11.06
CA THR A 217 0.14 27.18 10.43
C THR A 217 0.95 27.38 9.15
N VAL A 218 0.26 27.68 8.05
CA VAL A 218 0.89 27.92 6.74
C VAL A 218 1.48 29.32 6.68
N GLN A 219 2.79 29.41 6.38
CA GLN A 219 3.48 30.67 6.13
C GLN A 219 4.69 30.46 5.22
N GLY A 220 5.11 31.52 4.51
CA GLY A 220 6.33 31.49 3.71
C GLY A 220 7.60 31.55 4.54
N ASN A 221 8.66 30.95 4.05
CA ASN A 221 9.96 30.80 4.75
C ASN A 221 9.79 30.22 6.16
N ALA A 222 9.01 29.17 6.30
CA ALA A 222 8.77 28.52 7.55
C ALA A 222 10.07 27.86 8.08
N HIS A 223 10.43 28.13 9.35
CA HIS A 223 11.65 27.58 9.96
C HIS A 223 11.50 27.27 11.45
N ASP A 224 10.27 27.31 11.98
CA ASP A 224 9.94 26.91 13.35
C ASP A 224 9.01 25.71 13.37
N ALA A 225 8.98 24.97 14.48
CA ALA A 225 8.08 23.84 14.66
C ALA A 225 6.60 24.28 14.58
N TRP A 226 5.75 23.37 14.10
CA TRP A 226 4.31 23.54 13.88
C TRP A 226 3.97 24.55 12.78
N LEU A 227 4.87 24.71 11.83
CA LEU A 227 4.64 25.47 10.60
C LEU A 227 4.55 24.54 9.40
N CYS A 228 3.83 24.99 8.38
CA CYS A 228 3.83 24.41 7.04
C CYS A 228 4.36 25.45 6.06
N ASP A 229 5.40 25.11 5.31
CA ASP A 229 5.91 26.02 4.28
C ASP A 229 4.87 26.15 3.15
N ASN A 230 4.67 27.38 2.68
CA ASN A 230 3.60 27.67 1.75
C ASN A 230 3.89 27.15 0.34
N GLY A 231 2.83 27.02 -0.46
CA GLY A 231 2.93 26.92 -1.91
C GLY A 231 3.27 28.28 -2.52
N TRP A 232 3.97 28.27 -3.64
CA TRP A 232 4.36 29.48 -4.37
C TRP A 232 4.17 29.30 -5.87
N VAL A 233 3.91 30.41 -6.55
CA VAL A 233 3.70 30.47 -7.99
C VAL A 233 4.41 31.70 -8.56
N VAL A 234 5.11 31.53 -9.67
CA VAL A 234 5.73 32.60 -10.45
C VAL A 234 5.26 32.47 -11.89
N PRO A 235 4.08 33.06 -12.24
CA PRO A 235 3.41 32.83 -13.53
C PRO A 235 4.27 33.22 -14.72
N ASP A 236 5.01 34.32 -14.62
CA ASP A 236 5.86 34.85 -15.72
C ASP A 236 6.94 33.85 -16.17
N TYR A 237 7.31 32.92 -15.29
CA TYR A 237 8.30 31.88 -15.56
C TYR A 237 7.68 30.48 -15.65
N ASN A 238 6.35 30.37 -15.56
CA ASN A 238 5.63 29.10 -15.51
C ASN A 238 6.19 28.16 -14.44
N MET A 239 6.51 28.70 -13.26
CA MET A 239 7.08 27.98 -12.12
C MET A 239 6.11 27.98 -10.94
N ALA A 240 5.98 26.84 -10.30
CA ALA A 240 5.20 26.70 -9.07
C ALA A 240 5.76 25.53 -8.24
N GLY A 241 5.61 25.60 -6.92
CA GLY A 241 6.10 24.55 -6.00
C GLY A 241 5.61 24.74 -4.58
N GLY A 242 6.19 23.97 -3.65
CA GLY A 242 5.80 23.96 -2.24
C GLY A 242 4.48 23.23 -2.00
N SER A 243 3.81 23.55 -0.89
CA SER A 243 2.61 22.84 -0.44
C SER A 243 1.39 23.07 -1.34
N TYR A 244 0.73 21.97 -1.74
CA TYR A 244 -0.48 22.02 -2.58
C TYR A 244 -1.41 20.83 -2.27
N TYR A 245 -2.67 20.97 -2.69
CA TYR A 245 -3.59 19.83 -2.85
C TYR A 245 -4.22 19.85 -4.25
N VAL A 246 -4.75 18.70 -4.67
CA VAL A 246 -5.52 18.58 -5.91
C VAL A 246 -7.01 18.63 -5.57
N ASP A 247 -7.74 19.57 -6.16
CA ASP A 247 -9.18 19.71 -5.91
C ASP A 247 -10.01 18.66 -6.67
N ALA A 248 -11.31 18.66 -6.45
CA ALA A 248 -12.24 17.72 -7.08
C ALA A 248 -12.29 17.82 -8.62
N SER A 249 -11.79 18.93 -9.20
CA SER A 249 -11.68 19.13 -10.65
C SER A 249 -10.34 18.64 -11.20
N GLY A 250 -9.44 18.15 -10.35
CA GLY A 250 -8.10 17.71 -10.72
C GLY A 250 -7.08 18.85 -10.82
N VAL A 251 -7.41 20.04 -10.34
CA VAL A 251 -6.53 21.23 -10.41
C VAL A 251 -5.69 21.34 -9.14
N LYS A 252 -4.38 21.57 -9.30
CA LYS A 252 -3.47 21.86 -8.17
C LYS A 252 -3.78 23.23 -7.57
N GLN A 253 -4.05 23.25 -6.28
CA GLN A 253 -4.28 24.42 -5.46
C GLN A 253 -3.07 24.65 -4.55
N TYR A 254 -2.21 25.60 -4.86
CA TYR A 254 -1.02 25.94 -4.07
C TYR A 254 -1.46 26.71 -2.82
N ILE A 255 -1.09 26.22 -1.64
CA ILE A 255 -1.59 26.69 -0.34
C ILE A 255 -0.77 27.90 0.09
N THR A 256 -1.40 29.06 0.21
CA THR A 256 -0.72 30.33 0.55
C THR A 256 -0.90 30.76 2.00
N SER A 257 -1.94 30.27 2.67
CA SER A 257 -2.23 30.59 4.08
C SER A 257 -3.24 29.62 4.68
N GLY A 258 -3.40 29.65 5.99
CA GLY A 258 -4.38 28.86 6.72
C GLY A 258 -3.74 27.90 7.73
N GLN A 259 -4.50 26.90 8.12
CA GLN A 259 -4.05 25.86 9.07
C GLN A 259 -4.36 24.46 8.57
N ILE A 260 -3.46 23.55 8.89
CA ILE A 260 -3.57 22.13 8.54
C ILE A 260 -3.55 21.34 9.86
N GLU A 261 -4.57 20.54 10.08
CA GLU A 261 -4.66 19.61 11.20
C GLU A 261 -4.17 18.23 10.78
N VAL A 262 -3.19 17.72 11.50
CA VAL A 262 -2.69 16.35 11.41
C VAL A 262 -3.12 15.62 12.67
N SER A 263 -3.84 14.50 12.52
CA SER A 263 -4.21 13.64 13.63
C SER A 263 -3.99 12.17 13.27
N THR A 264 -3.96 11.31 14.30
CA THR A 264 -3.74 9.88 14.11
C THR A 264 -4.88 9.07 14.69
N ALA A 265 -5.09 7.88 14.11
CA ALA A 265 -5.98 6.85 14.62
C ALA A 265 -5.21 5.51 14.63
N THR A 266 -5.76 4.48 15.25
CA THR A 266 -5.18 3.14 15.24
C THR A 266 -6.16 2.20 14.54
N SER A 267 -5.68 1.45 13.55
CA SER A 267 -6.50 0.45 12.84
C SER A 267 -6.81 -0.75 13.74
N SER A 268 -7.75 -1.59 13.30
CA SER A 268 -8.07 -2.87 13.94
C SER A 268 -6.84 -3.80 14.08
N GLU A 269 -5.85 -3.65 13.22
CA GLU A 269 -4.60 -4.41 13.24
C GLU A 269 -3.48 -3.74 14.06
N GLY A 270 -3.75 -2.59 14.68
CA GLY A 270 -2.80 -1.85 15.49
C GLY A 270 -1.87 -0.92 14.69
N ALA A 271 -2.08 -0.75 13.38
CA ALA A 271 -1.31 0.17 12.57
C ALA A 271 -1.74 1.62 12.79
N ALA A 272 -0.79 2.55 12.81
CA ALA A 272 -1.08 3.97 12.85
C ALA A 272 -1.63 4.44 11.51
N LEU A 273 -2.76 5.13 11.55
CA LEU A 273 -3.41 5.79 10.42
C LEU A 273 -3.39 7.29 10.61
N PHE A 274 -3.26 8.04 9.53
CA PHE A 274 -3.14 9.49 9.56
C PHE A 274 -4.36 10.17 8.93
N ASN A 275 -4.78 11.27 9.58
CA ASN A 275 -5.75 12.19 9.02
C ASN A 275 -5.06 13.52 8.78
N LEU A 276 -5.22 14.07 7.57
CA LEU A 276 -4.75 15.40 7.19
C LEU A 276 -5.97 16.19 6.72
N VAL A 277 -6.35 17.21 7.45
CA VAL A 277 -7.59 17.96 7.21
C VAL A 277 -7.29 19.46 7.28
N ALA A 278 -7.81 20.19 6.33
CA ALA A 278 -7.79 21.64 6.37
C ALA A 278 -9.05 22.23 5.78
N LYS A 279 -9.42 23.42 6.26
CA LYS A 279 -10.54 24.22 5.79
C LYS A 279 -10.14 25.69 5.74
N ASN A 280 -10.79 26.44 4.86
CA ASN A 280 -10.59 27.89 4.71
C ASN A 280 -9.13 28.25 4.41
N LEU A 281 -8.48 27.46 3.57
CA LEU A 281 -7.14 27.74 3.08
C LEU A 281 -7.15 28.87 2.08
N GLY A 282 -6.19 29.78 2.16
CA GLY A 282 -5.81 30.61 1.03
C GLY A 282 -5.08 29.77 0.00
N THR A 283 -5.50 29.84 -1.27
CA THR A 283 -4.89 29.07 -2.35
C THR A 283 -4.78 29.88 -3.64
N THR A 284 -3.87 29.47 -4.50
CA THR A 284 -3.74 29.98 -5.87
C THR A 284 -3.45 28.84 -6.85
N THR A 285 -3.84 28.99 -8.09
CA THR A 285 -3.53 28.07 -9.19
C THR A 285 -2.21 28.43 -9.87
N ALA A 286 -1.67 27.54 -10.70
CA ALA A 286 -0.35 27.72 -11.35
C ALA A 286 -0.26 28.97 -12.23
N ASP A 287 -1.39 29.44 -12.80
CA ASP A 287 -1.46 30.68 -13.58
C ASP A 287 -1.43 31.95 -12.71
N GLY A 288 -1.52 31.79 -11.38
CA GLY A 288 -1.56 32.93 -10.44
C GLY A 288 -2.79 33.83 -10.55
N GLN A 289 -3.76 33.51 -11.43
CA GLN A 289 -4.93 34.33 -11.68
C GLN A 289 -6.11 33.99 -10.78
N THR A 290 -6.24 32.71 -10.42
CA THR A 290 -7.33 32.20 -9.58
C THR A 290 -6.86 32.09 -8.15
N THR A 291 -7.48 32.82 -7.24
CA THR A 291 -7.19 32.74 -5.79
C THR A 291 -8.47 32.42 -5.01
N SER A 292 -8.33 31.66 -3.95
CA SER A 292 -9.43 31.30 -3.07
C SER A 292 -9.04 31.48 -1.61
N THR A 293 -10.02 31.80 -0.76
CA THR A 293 -9.90 31.78 0.72
C THR A 293 -10.72 30.66 1.34
N THR A 294 -11.33 29.80 0.52
CA THR A 294 -12.21 28.69 0.96
C THR A 294 -11.68 27.33 0.57
N GLY A 295 -10.39 27.25 0.21
CA GLY A 295 -9.72 26.00 -0.11
C GLY A 295 -9.83 24.99 1.04
N SER A 296 -10.01 23.71 0.72
CA SER A 296 -10.10 22.65 1.72
C SER A 296 -9.69 21.32 1.14
N PHE A 297 -9.15 20.46 2.01
CA PHE A 297 -8.95 19.04 1.72
C PHE A 297 -9.24 18.20 2.96
N SER A 298 -9.52 16.92 2.74
CA SER A 298 -9.69 15.94 3.82
C SER A 298 -9.19 14.58 3.34
N VAL A 299 -8.07 14.16 3.89
CA VAL A 299 -7.56 12.79 3.78
C VAL A 299 -7.71 12.14 5.13
N LYS A 300 -8.39 11.01 5.20
CA LYS A 300 -8.63 10.27 6.44
C LYS A 300 -8.09 8.85 6.33
N PHE A 301 -7.56 8.35 7.43
CA PHE A 301 -7.09 6.98 7.58
C PHE A 301 -6.05 6.55 6.52
N ALA A 302 -5.15 7.49 6.15
CA ALA A 302 -4.03 7.20 5.27
C ALA A 302 -3.00 6.31 5.99
N SER A 303 -2.50 5.29 5.31
CA SER A 303 -1.43 4.43 5.82
C SER A 303 -0.06 5.07 5.58
N LEU A 304 0.81 5.04 6.59
CA LEU A 304 2.20 5.47 6.42
C LEU A 304 3.00 4.39 5.69
N MET A 305 3.58 4.76 4.56
CA MET A 305 4.52 3.90 3.84
C MET A 305 5.87 3.91 4.54
N GLN A 306 6.35 2.75 4.93
CA GLN A 306 7.65 2.57 5.56
C GLN A 306 8.44 1.47 4.87
N ALA A 307 9.71 1.75 4.56
CA ALA A 307 10.63 0.72 4.15
C ALA A 307 10.96 -0.20 5.34
N THR A 308 10.69 -1.48 5.19
CA THR A 308 11.00 -2.48 6.24
C THR A 308 12.17 -3.38 5.88
N GLY A 309 12.74 -3.25 4.67
CA GLY A 309 13.93 -3.94 4.19
C GLY A 309 15.22 -3.19 4.47
N THR A 310 16.30 -3.63 3.86
CA THR A 310 17.64 -3.05 4.00
C THR A 310 18.02 -2.29 2.73
N GLU A 311 18.46 -1.06 2.88
CA GLU A 311 19.05 -0.26 1.82
C GLU A 311 20.58 -0.33 1.89
N LEU A 312 21.18 -0.73 0.80
CA LEU A 312 22.64 -0.69 0.59
C LEU A 312 22.93 0.40 -0.44
N ARG A 313 23.21 1.60 0.06
CA ARG A 313 23.46 2.77 -0.79
C ARG A 313 24.91 2.85 -1.22
N ASP A 314 25.15 3.48 -2.37
CA ASP A 314 26.47 3.81 -2.91
C ASP A 314 27.46 2.64 -2.91
N GLN A 315 26.96 1.44 -3.22
CA GLN A 315 27.80 0.29 -3.49
C GLN A 315 28.62 0.54 -4.76
N THR A 316 29.77 -0.09 -4.89
CA THR A 316 30.69 0.18 -6.00
C THR A 316 31.07 -1.07 -6.77
N ILE A 317 31.31 -0.86 -8.07
CA ILE A 317 31.92 -1.84 -8.98
C ILE A 317 33.05 -1.14 -9.73
N GLU A 318 34.25 -1.74 -9.72
CA GLU A 318 35.34 -1.32 -10.59
C GLU A 318 35.06 -1.83 -12.01
N SER A 319 34.84 -0.91 -12.93
CA SER A 319 34.58 -1.24 -14.33
C SER A 319 35.86 -1.18 -15.18
N THR A 320 36.16 -2.29 -15.82
CA THR A 320 37.23 -2.35 -16.80
C THR A 320 36.79 -1.76 -18.15
N VAL A 321 35.50 -1.93 -18.50
CA VAL A 321 34.90 -1.38 -19.71
C VAL A 321 34.90 0.15 -19.70
N LEU A 322 34.56 0.75 -18.54
CA LEU A 322 34.46 2.21 -18.38
C LEU A 322 35.75 2.83 -17.80
N GLY A 323 36.69 2.01 -17.32
CA GLY A 323 37.94 2.49 -16.72
C GLY A 323 37.76 3.32 -15.45
N ARG A 324 36.69 3.10 -14.71
CA ARG A 324 36.36 3.86 -13.50
C ARG A 324 35.45 3.07 -12.53
N THR A 325 35.41 3.52 -11.28
CA THR A 325 34.48 3.02 -10.29
C THR A 325 33.07 3.51 -10.61
N MET A 326 32.09 2.59 -10.66
CA MET A 326 30.68 2.85 -10.87
C MET A 326 29.90 2.59 -9.59
N LYS A 327 28.86 3.39 -9.34
CA LYS A 327 27.98 3.26 -8.16
C LYS A 327 26.66 2.57 -8.49
N TYR A 328 26.08 1.99 -7.47
CA TYR A 328 24.69 1.51 -7.51
C TYR A 328 24.12 1.45 -6.09
N SER A 329 22.80 1.42 -5.98
CA SER A 329 22.11 1.20 -4.72
C SER A 329 21.18 0.00 -4.82
N VAL A 330 20.96 -0.68 -3.69
CA VAL A 330 20.13 -1.88 -3.63
C VAL A 330 19.15 -1.76 -2.46
N TYR A 331 17.91 -2.13 -2.70
CA TYR A 331 16.94 -2.47 -1.67
C TYR A 331 16.82 -3.99 -1.58
N LEU A 332 16.97 -4.53 -0.38
CA LEU A 332 16.75 -5.93 -0.04
C LEU A 332 15.47 -6.06 0.80
N PRO A 333 14.58 -7.04 0.54
CA PRO A 333 13.33 -7.20 1.27
C PRO A 333 13.57 -7.51 2.75
N LYS A 334 12.54 -7.30 3.58
CA LYS A 334 12.60 -7.61 5.02
C LYS A 334 12.93 -9.08 5.24
N GLY A 335 13.96 -9.34 6.06
CA GLY A 335 14.38 -10.71 6.33
C GLY A 335 15.06 -11.39 5.13
N TYR A 336 15.70 -10.59 4.25
CA TYR A 336 16.46 -11.11 3.12
C TYR A 336 17.38 -12.27 3.52
N ASP A 337 17.30 -13.36 2.77
CA ASP A 337 18.04 -14.61 3.03
C ASP A 337 18.73 -15.07 1.73
N LYS A 338 20.06 -15.17 1.76
CA LYS A 338 20.86 -15.59 0.60
C LYS A 338 20.61 -17.05 0.15
N SER A 339 19.92 -17.85 0.96
CA SER A 339 19.52 -19.21 0.58
C SER A 339 18.25 -19.27 -0.25
N LYS A 340 17.54 -18.14 -0.37
CA LYS A 340 16.34 -17.97 -1.22
C LYS A 340 16.71 -17.21 -2.48
N GLU A 341 15.83 -17.26 -3.47
CA GLU A 341 15.96 -16.45 -4.70
C GLU A 341 14.76 -15.52 -4.84
N TYR A 342 15.03 -14.26 -5.18
CA TYR A 342 14.04 -13.19 -5.27
C TYR A 342 13.92 -12.66 -6.71
N PRO A 343 12.71 -12.29 -7.16
CA PRO A 343 12.56 -11.46 -8.35
C PRO A 343 13.40 -10.18 -8.24
N VAL A 344 13.86 -9.66 -9.38
CA VAL A 344 14.67 -8.44 -9.41
C VAL A 344 14.10 -7.38 -10.35
N LEU A 345 14.04 -6.15 -9.83
CA LEU A 345 13.68 -4.95 -10.58
C LEU A 345 14.88 -4.03 -10.69
N TYR A 346 15.29 -3.71 -11.91
CA TYR A 346 16.29 -2.68 -12.20
C TYR A 346 15.59 -1.34 -12.45
N MET A 347 16.01 -0.27 -11.74
CA MET A 347 15.39 1.07 -11.86
C MET A 347 16.41 2.11 -12.28
N LEU A 348 16.24 2.64 -13.49
CA LEU A 348 17.15 3.57 -14.14
C LEU A 348 16.74 5.02 -13.85
N HIS A 349 17.69 5.87 -13.41
CA HIS A 349 17.46 7.28 -13.11
C HIS A 349 17.39 8.16 -14.37
N GLY A 350 16.93 9.40 -14.23
CA GLY A 350 16.88 10.40 -15.31
C GLY A 350 18.20 11.13 -15.52
N ALA A 351 18.21 12.04 -16.49
CA ALA A 351 19.37 12.92 -16.73
C ALA A 351 19.68 13.76 -15.49
N GLY A 352 20.96 13.92 -15.19
CA GLY A 352 21.45 14.62 -13.99
C GLY A 352 21.16 13.90 -12.67
N GLY A 353 20.63 12.68 -12.72
CA GLY A 353 20.28 11.90 -11.55
C GLY A 353 21.40 10.97 -11.05
N SER A 354 21.04 10.07 -10.13
CA SER A 354 21.95 9.14 -9.48
C SER A 354 21.31 7.80 -9.10
N ASN A 355 22.12 6.85 -8.67
CA ASN A 355 21.69 5.57 -8.11
C ASN A 355 20.75 5.68 -6.88
N ASN A 356 20.65 6.84 -6.25
CA ASN A 356 19.82 7.04 -5.06
C ASN A 356 18.43 7.63 -5.38
N ASP A 357 18.18 8.07 -6.59
CA ASP A 357 17.00 8.85 -6.94
C ASP A 357 15.68 8.08 -6.72
N TRP A 358 15.63 6.82 -7.13
CA TRP A 358 14.44 5.99 -6.93
C TRP A 358 14.19 5.64 -5.46
N LEU A 359 15.25 5.56 -4.65
CA LEU A 359 15.11 5.39 -3.20
C LEU A 359 14.62 6.69 -2.54
N ASN A 360 15.13 7.85 -2.96
CA ASN A 360 14.80 9.15 -2.39
C ASN A 360 13.46 9.68 -2.91
N GLY A 361 13.38 10.03 -4.18
CA GLY A 361 12.20 10.63 -4.80
C GLY A 361 11.11 9.62 -5.07
N GLY A 362 11.45 8.41 -5.55
CA GLY A 362 10.51 7.36 -5.91
C GLY A 362 10.00 6.53 -4.75
N LYS A 363 10.66 6.56 -3.58
CA LYS A 363 10.34 5.72 -2.42
C LYS A 363 10.13 4.24 -2.79
N ILE A 364 10.94 3.76 -3.75
CA ILE A 364 10.78 2.42 -4.33
C ILE A 364 10.92 1.31 -3.27
N ASN A 365 11.79 1.52 -2.28
CA ASN A 365 12.01 0.69 -1.11
C ASN A 365 10.74 0.54 -0.25
N ALA A 366 10.09 1.67 0.08
CA ALA A 366 8.86 1.68 0.87
C ALA A 366 7.70 1.03 0.11
N ASN A 367 7.59 1.32 -1.20
CA ASN A 367 6.56 0.72 -2.06
C ASN A 367 6.76 -0.79 -2.22
N ALA A 368 7.99 -1.26 -2.41
CA ALA A 368 8.30 -2.69 -2.49
C ALA A 368 8.02 -3.41 -1.15
N SER A 369 8.37 -2.76 -0.01
CA SER A 369 8.03 -3.27 1.33
C SER A 369 6.53 -3.41 1.54
N THR A 370 5.77 -2.37 1.19
CA THR A 370 4.32 -2.35 1.33
C THR A 370 3.67 -3.42 0.46
N ALA A 371 4.06 -3.49 -0.82
CA ALA A 371 3.51 -4.47 -1.76
C ALA A 371 3.78 -5.93 -1.36
N ALA A 372 4.94 -6.20 -0.75
CA ALA A 372 5.23 -7.51 -0.18
C ALA A 372 4.39 -7.80 1.07
N SER A 373 4.18 -6.80 1.91
CA SER A 373 3.42 -6.94 3.16
C SER A 373 1.92 -7.16 2.93
N ASP A 374 1.33 -6.50 1.94
CA ASP A 374 -0.10 -6.59 1.62
C ASP A 374 -0.42 -7.66 0.55
N GLY A 375 0.61 -8.34 0.03
CA GLY A 375 0.46 -9.39 -0.99
C GLY A 375 0.21 -8.86 -2.41
N THR A 376 0.35 -7.55 -2.65
CA THR A 376 0.21 -6.94 -3.98
C THR A 376 1.30 -7.42 -4.94
N ALA A 377 2.53 -7.65 -4.43
CA ALA A 377 3.66 -8.20 -5.18
C ALA A 377 4.49 -9.13 -4.29
N PRO A 378 5.28 -10.06 -4.85
CA PRO A 378 6.21 -10.85 -4.06
C PRO A 378 7.33 -9.98 -3.47
N GLU A 379 7.98 -10.47 -2.41
CA GLU A 379 9.26 -9.93 -1.96
C GLU A 379 10.24 -9.87 -3.15
N MET A 380 10.89 -8.72 -3.34
CA MET A 380 11.79 -8.50 -4.47
C MET A 380 13.04 -7.73 -4.08
N ILE A 381 14.08 -7.86 -4.88
CA ILE A 381 15.27 -7.02 -4.82
C ILE A 381 15.08 -5.88 -5.83
N VAL A 382 15.37 -4.64 -5.44
CA VAL A 382 15.42 -3.51 -6.37
C VAL A 382 16.86 -3.02 -6.47
N ILE A 383 17.36 -2.88 -7.70
CA ILE A 383 18.73 -2.46 -7.99
C ILE A 383 18.68 -1.20 -8.84
N CYS A 384 19.34 -0.13 -8.36
CA CYS A 384 19.37 1.17 -9.00
C CYS A 384 20.84 1.49 -9.41
N PRO A 385 21.23 1.29 -10.66
CA PRO A 385 22.57 1.64 -11.14
C PRO A 385 22.72 3.15 -11.34
N ASP A 386 23.92 3.66 -11.16
CA ASP A 386 24.32 4.99 -11.64
C ASP A 386 24.72 4.90 -13.11
N CYS A 387 24.22 5.82 -13.92
CA CYS A 387 24.58 5.92 -15.33
C CYS A 387 25.97 6.55 -15.54
N GLY A 388 26.49 7.24 -14.53
CA GLY A 388 27.80 7.90 -14.60
C GLY A 388 27.86 9.10 -15.56
N GLY A 389 26.73 9.73 -15.79
CA GLY A 389 26.55 10.89 -16.67
C GLY A 389 25.36 10.71 -17.63
N ASP A 390 25.09 11.72 -18.43
CA ASP A 390 23.96 11.73 -19.36
C ASP A 390 24.34 11.03 -20.68
N ASN A 391 24.34 9.70 -20.68
CA ASN A 391 24.71 8.86 -21.82
C ASN A 391 23.55 8.03 -22.39
N PHE A 392 22.33 8.27 -21.94
CA PHE A 392 21.12 7.56 -22.36
C PHE A 392 21.23 6.03 -22.31
N TYR A 393 22.04 5.51 -21.37
CA TYR A 393 22.24 4.07 -21.16
C TYR A 393 22.75 3.33 -22.41
N CYS A 394 23.32 4.03 -23.39
CA CYS A 394 23.83 3.43 -24.62
C CYS A 394 25.36 3.56 -24.73
N ASP A 395 25.91 2.83 -25.66
CA ASP A 395 27.30 2.96 -26.03
C ASP A 395 27.50 4.10 -27.03
N ASN A 396 28.61 4.83 -26.88
CA ASN A 396 29.04 5.88 -27.79
C ASN A 396 28.02 7.02 -28.02
N TYR A 397 27.26 7.39 -26.97
CA TYR A 397 26.29 8.48 -27.05
C TYR A 397 26.95 9.76 -27.61
N ASN A 398 26.30 10.39 -28.60
CA ASN A 398 26.88 11.56 -29.32
C ASN A 398 28.28 11.35 -29.85
N GLY A 399 28.67 10.11 -30.17
CA GLY A 399 30.00 9.80 -30.68
C GLY A 399 31.12 9.83 -29.63
N ASN A 400 30.79 9.88 -28.33
CA ASN A 400 31.77 9.69 -27.27
C ASN A 400 32.23 8.21 -27.22
N ASP A 401 33.26 7.90 -26.44
CA ASP A 401 33.83 6.55 -26.33
C ASP A 401 33.35 5.81 -25.06
N VAL A 402 32.25 6.26 -24.45
CA VAL A 402 31.65 5.64 -23.25
C VAL A 402 30.81 4.44 -23.65
N LYS A 403 31.12 3.27 -23.12
CA LYS A 403 30.45 1.99 -23.45
C LYS A 403 29.55 1.52 -22.29
N TYR A 404 28.54 2.33 -21.99
CA TYR A 404 27.72 2.07 -20.82
C TYR A 404 26.84 0.81 -20.96
N MET A 405 26.21 0.60 -22.11
CA MET A 405 25.43 -0.60 -22.35
C MET A 405 26.28 -1.87 -22.26
N THR A 406 27.50 -1.84 -22.88
CA THR A 406 28.46 -2.94 -22.78
C THR A 406 28.81 -3.20 -21.30
N TYR A 407 29.12 -2.17 -20.51
CA TYR A 407 29.32 -2.30 -19.06
C TYR A 407 28.14 -2.92 -18.35
N PHE A 408 26.92 -2.43 -18.63
CA PHE A 408 25.71 -2.89 -17.95
C PHE A 408 25.50 -4.41 -18.12
N PHE A 409 25.63 -4.92 -19.33
CA PHE A 409 25.38 -6.34 -19.61
C PHE A 409 26.58 -7.25 -19.35
N THR A 410 27.81 -6.77 -19.48
CA THR A 410 29.01 -7.64 -19.36
C THR A 410 29.65 -7.60 -17.98
N GLU A 411 29.49 -6.51 -17.22
CA GLU A 411 30.10 -6.36 -15.90
C GLU A 411 29.07 -6.15 -14.80
N PHE A 412 28.18 -5.14 -14.92
CA PHE A 412 27.27 -4.75 -13.86
C PHE A 412 26.27 -5.86 -13.52
N LEU A 413 25.43 -6.25 -14.49
CA LEU A 413 24.35 -7.22 -14.28
C LEU A 413 24.87 -8.56 -13.77
N PRO A 414 25.90 -9.20 -14.36
CA PRO A 414 26.43 -10.46 -13.84
C PRO A 414 27.02 -10.30 -12.43
N THR A 415 27.64 -9.17 -12.12
CA THR A 415 28.23 -8.93 -10.80
C THR A 415 27.16 -8.81 -9.73
N VAL A 416 26.14 -7.98 -9.92
CA VAL A 416 25.07 -7.81 -8.92
C VAL A 416 24.23 -9.08 -8.76
N GLU A 417 24.00 -9.82 -9.84
CA GLU A 417 23.28 -11.11 -9.79
C GLU A 417 24.08 -12.25 -9.13
N ASN A 418 25.38 -12.10 -8.97
CA ASN A 418 26.21 -13.01 -8.18
C ASN A 418 26.34 -12.58 -6.71
N LEU A 419 26.23 -11.28 -6.44
CA LEU A 419 26.31 -10.75 -5.06
C LEU A 419 25.01 -10.93 -4.29
N TYR A 420 23.89 -10.82 -4.96
CA TYR A 420 22.55 -10.90 -4.37
C TYR A 420 21.78 -12.14 -4.87
N ALA A 421 20.90 -12.66 -4.04
CA ALA A 421 20.13 -13.87 -4.32
C ALA A 421 18.96 -13.60 -5.28
N VAL A 422 19.26 -13.29 -6.52
CA VAL A 422 18.25 -13.00 -7.55
C VAL A 422 17.89 -14.24 -8.36
N LYS A 423 16.61 -14.34 -8.75
CA LYS A 423 16.18 -15.28 -9.77
C LYS A 423 16.71 -14.84 -11.14
N LYS A 424 17.63 -15.60 -11.70
CA LYS A 424 18.33 -15.23 -12.95
C LYS A 424 17.53 -15.50 -14.23
N ASP A 425 16.36 -16.11 -14.12
CA ASP A 425 15.49 -16.33 -15.26
C ASP A 425 14.83 -15.02 -15.70
N ARG A 426 14.65 -14.86 -17.02
CA ARG A 426 13.93 -13.75 -17.64
C ARG A 426 12.58 -13.49 -16.98
N ALA A 427 11.83 -14.54 -16.67
CA ALA A 427 10.48 -14.45 -16.11
C ALA A 427 10.42 -13.62 -14.80
N TRP A 428 11.53 -13.53 -14.07
CA TRP A 428 11.63 -12.87 -12.77
C TRP A 428 12.48 -11.60 -12.79
N ARG A 429 12.83 -11.12 -13.99
CA ARG A 429 13.62 -9.90 -14.16
C ARG A 429 12.80 -8.84 -14.87
N ALA A 430 12.69 -7.66 -14.27
CA ALA A 430 12.05 -6.49 -14.86
C ALA A 430 13.00 -5.28 -14.85
N ILE A 431 12.73 -4.33 -15.72
CA ILE A 431 13.45 -3.09 -15.80
C ILE A 431 12.46 -1.93 -15.94
N GLY A 432 12.78 -0.81 -15.31
CA GLY A 432 12.03 0.42 -15.45
C GLY A 432 12.93 1.65 -15.32
N GLY A 433 12.37 2.81 -15.50
CA GLY A 433 13.11 4.06 -15.36
C GLY A 433 12.29 5.27 -15.73
N LEU A 434 12.81 6.46 -15.42
CA LEU A 434 12.17 7.72 -15.73
C LEU A 434 13.00 8.52 -16.74
N SER A 435 12.33 9.27 -17.64
CA SER A 435 12.99 10.20 -18.56
C SER A 435 14.08 9.51 -19.40
N MET A 436 15.35 9.88 -19.22
CA MET A 436 16.52 9.20 -19.77
C MET A 436 16.55 7.70 -19.39
N GLY A 437 16.22 7.35 -18.14
CA GLY A 437 16.11 5.96 -17.70
C GLY A 437 14.89 5.24 -18.30
N GLY A 438 13.83 5.96 -18.61
CA GLY A 438 12.70 5.46 -19.39
C GLY A 438 13.13 5.08 -20.82
N PHE A 439 13.95 5.89 -21.45
CA PHE A 439 14.61 5.55 -22.73
C PHE A 439 15.45 4.28 -22.57
N GLY A 440 16.35 4.24 -21.58
CA GLY A 440 17.23 3.10 -21.32
C GLY A 440 16.49 1.80 -21.10
N SER A 441 15.37 1.83 -20.35
CA SER A 441 14.55 0.65 -20.10
C SER A 441 13.86 0.14 -21.36
N LEU A 442 13.31 1.02 -22.19
CA LEU A 442 12.75 0.66 -23.51
C LEU A 442 13.84 0.13 -24.45
N TYR A 443 15.00 0.82 -24.49
CA TYR A 443 16.14 0.43 -25.31
C TYR A 443 16.60 -0.99 -24.98
N TYR A 444 16.81 -1.30 -23.70
CA TYR A 444 17.25 -2.63 -23.26
C TYR A 444 16.18 -3.71 -23.49
N GLY A 445 14.90 -3.38 -23.25
CA GLY A 445 13.81 -4.32 -23.52
C GLY A 445 13.62 -4.67 -24.98
N LEU A 446 13.88 -3.72 -25.89
CA LEU A 446 13.82 -3.95 -27.34
C LEU A 446 15.06 -4.69 -27.88
N LEU A 447 16.24 -4.35 -27.37
CA LEU A 447 17.51 -4.89 -27.84
C LEU A 447 17.81 -6.28 -27.29
N HIS A 448 17.44 -6.51 -26.02
CA HIS A 448 17.67 -7.75 -25.26
C HIS A 448 16.37 -8.34 -24.71
N PRO A 449 15.39 -8.70 -25.58
CA PRO A 449 14.09 -9.21 -25.15
C PRO A 449 14.19 -10.51 -24.35
N GLU A 450 15.30 -11.24 -24.48
CA GLU A 450 15.59 -12.47 -23.71
C GLU A 450 15.96 -12.19 -22.24
N MET A 451 16.23 -10.94 -21.89
CA MET A 451 16.70 -10.58 -20.55
C MET A 451 15.58 -10.20 -19.58
N PHE A 452 14.49 -9.59 -20.06
CA PHE A 452 13.46 -9.00 -19.21
C PHE A 452 12.08 -9.52 -19.55
N SER A 453 11.26 -9.79 -18.50
CA SER A 453 9.83 -10.13 -18.66
C SER A 453 8.98 -8.87 -18.83
N TYR A 454 9.39 -7.75 -18.24
CA TYR A 454 8.62 -6.52 -18.22
C TYR A 454 9.48 -5.25 -18.27
N VAL A 455 8.95 -4.22 -18.94
CA VAL A 455 9.49 -2.86 -18.99
C VAL A 455 8.44 -1.88 -18.48
N TYR A 456 8.80 -1.02 -17.50
CA TYR A 456 7.94 0.07 -17.04
C TYR A 456 8.64 1.42 -17.22
N ALA A 457 8.24 2.18 -18.24
CA ALA A 457 8.85 3.44 -18.61
C ALA A 457 7.99 4.63 -18.14
N CYS A 458 8.51 5.41 -17.19
CA CYS A 458 7.87 6.61 -16.68
C CYS A 458 8.36 7.83 -17.45
N SER A 459 7.46 8.60 -18.04
CA SER A 459 7.81 9.82 -18.80
C SER A 459 9.02 9.62 -19.73
N PRO A 460 9.08 8.56 -20.57
CA PRO A 460 10.29 8.22 -21.30
C PRO A 460 10.60 9.23 -22.40
N ALA A 461 11.88 9.57 -22.55
CA ALA A 461 12.38 10.05 -23.83
C ALA A 461 12.28 8.89 -24.84
N THR A 462 11.77 9.14 -26.04
CA THR A 462 11.57 8.08 -27.04
C THR A 462 12.33 8.34 -28.36
N TYR A 463 12.84 9.53 -28.52
CA TYR A 463 13.73 9.90 -29.60
C TYR A 463 14.74 10.93 -29.09
N ILE A 464 16.01 10.64 -29.23
CA ILE A 464 17.14 11.48 -28.79
C ILE A 464 18.23 11.42 -29.86
N ASP A 465 18.64 12.58 -30.32
CA ASP A 465 19.77 12.67 -31.25
C ASP A 465 21.05 12.12 -30.61
N GLY A 466 21.80 11.35 -31.36
CA GLY A 466 23.02 10.73 -30.88
C GLY A 466 22.85 9.45 -30.05
N ALA A 467 21.61 9.04 -29.78
CA ALA A 467 21.27 7.75 -29.16
C ALA A 467 20.70 6.76 -30.20
N PRO A 468 20.65 5.45 -29.91
CA PRO A 468 20.02 4.47 -30.77
C PRO A 468 18.54 4.79 -31.03
N ASN A 469 18.09 4.60 -32.27
CA ASN A 469 16.72 4.89 -32.65
C ASN A 469 15.78 3.76 -32.22
N LEU A 470 14.92 3.99 -31.21
CA LEU A 470 13.99 3.02 -30.68
C LEU A 470 12.95 2.57 -31.73
N TYR A 471 12.56 3.43 -32.68
CA TYR A 471 11.61 3.09 -33.75
C TYR A 471 12.22 2.09 -34.76
N GLU A 472 13.50 2.24 -35.06
CA GLU A 472 14.21 1.28 -35.93
C GLU A 472 14.38 -0.08 -35.24
N LEU A 473 14.72 -0.08 -33.94
CA LEU A 473 14.81 -1.31 -33.15
C LEU A 473 13.48 -2.03 -33.10
N LEU A 474 12.40 -1.29 -32.82
CA LEU A 474 11.05 -1.82 -32.79
C LEU A 474 10.65 -2.43 -34.15
N GLY A 475 10.98 -1.76 -35.27
CA GLY A 475 10.68 -2.27 -36.62
C GLY A 475 11.44 -3.55 -36.99
N LYS A 476 12.53 -3.88 -36.29
CA LYS A 476 13.35 -5.08 -36.49
C LYS A 476 13.07 -6.17 -35.45
N ALA A 477 12.31 -5.88 -34.40
CA ALA A 477 12.09 -6.78 -33.27
C ALA A 477 11.15 -7.94 -33.63
N ASP A 478 11.44 -9.11 -33.07
CA ASP A 478 10.47 -10.22 -33.03
C ASP A 478 9.46 -9.97 -31.92
N VAL A 479 8.28 -9.47 -32.29
CA VAL A 479 7.22 -9.06 -31.37
C VAL A 479 6.85 -10.16 -30.37
N SER A 480 6.94 -11.43 -30.78
CA SER A 480 6.59 -12.58 -29.92
C SER A 480 7.57 -12.78 -28.75
N LYS A 481 8.75 -12.17 -28.81
CA LYS A 481 9.78 -12.26 -27.79
C LYS A 481 9.90 -11.02 -26.90
N LEU A 482 9.23 -9.92 -27.29
CA LEU A 482 9.32 -8.67 -26.52
C LEU A 482 8.77 -8.84 -25.08
N PRO A 483 9.29 -8.09 -24.12
CA PRO A 483 8.71 -8.02 -22.79
C PRO A 483 7.34 -7.34 -22.82
N GLY A 484 6.54 -7.51 -21.77
CA GLY A 484 5.41 -6.61 -21.53
C GLY A 484 5.91 -5.17 -21.35
N ILE A 485 5.18 -4.18 -21.89
CA ILE A 485 5.60 -2.78 -21.86
C ILE A 485 4.48 -1.93 -21.28
N THR A 486 4.79 -1.14 -20.24
CA THR A 486 3.96 0.00 -19.81
C THR A 486 4.72 1.29 -20.04
N ILE A 487 4.04 2.29 -20.60
CA ILE A 487 4.48 3.69 -20.63
C ILE A 487 3.48 4.48 -19.80
N GLU A 488 3.95 5.18 -18.77
CA GLU A 488 3.13 6.10 -17.98
C GLU A 488 3.70 7.52 -18.05
N ILE A 489 2.85 8.51 -18.40
CA ILE A 489 3.29 9.88 -18.62
C ILE A 489 2.22 10.90 -18.21
N GLY A 490 2.67 12.05 -17.68
CA GLY A 490 1.80 13.18 -17.33
C GLY A 490 1.29 13.92 -18.57
N THR A 491 0.03 14.39 -18.53
CA THR A 491 -0.57 15.14 -19.66
C THR A 491 0.07 16.51 -19.88
N GLU A 492 0.76 17.06 -18.87
CA GLU A 492 1.49 18.33 -18.92
C GLU A 492 3.02 18.12 -19.05
N ASP A 493 3.45 16.88 -19.24
CA ASP A 493 4.85 16.54 -19.44
C ASP A 493 5.31 16.97 -20.84
N PHE A 494 6.46 17.62 -20.96
CA PHE A 494 6.98 18.08 -22.25
C PHE A 494 7.32 16.93 -23.22
N LEU A 495 7.48 15.69 -22.70
CA LEU A 495 7.67 14.48 -23.50
C LEU A 495 6.34 13.80 -23.89
N PHE A 496 5.19 14.32 -23.47
CA PHE A 496 3.88 13.70 -23.70
C PHE A 496 3.62 13.36 -25.17
N GLN A 497 3.91 14.31 -26.06
CA GLN A 497 3.69 14.12 -27.49
C GLN A 497 4.61 13.03 -28.07
N SER A 498 5.90 13.04 -27.72
CA SER A 498 6.87 12.07 -28.23
C SER A 498 6.57 10.65 -27.72
N ALA A 499 6.18 10.50 -26.46
CA ALA A 499 5.74 9.22 -25.91
C ALA A 499 4.48 8.71 -26.60
N GLY A 500 3.54 9.59 -26.94
CA GLY A 500 2.36 9.27 -27.72
C GLY A 500 2.66 8.76 -29.13
N TYR A 501 3.66 9.32 -29.79
CA TYR A 501 4.12 8.80 -31.09
C TYR A 501 4.75 7.41 -30.96
N PHE A 502 5.53 7.17 -29.90
CA PHE A 502 6.11 5.86 -29.70
C PHE A 502 5.05 4.80 -29.35
N LYS A 503 4.02 5.16 -28.59
CA LYS A 503 2.83 4.32 -28.37
C LYS A 503 2.17 3.93 -29.70
N GLN A 504 1.98 4.87 -30.62
CA GLN A 504 1.43 4.59 -31.95
C GLN A 504 2.32 3.63 -32.75
N ALA A 505 3.65 3.76 -32.62
CA ALA A 505 4.59 2.83 -33.24
C ALA A 505 4.51 1.43 -32.64
N LEU A 506 4.34 1.29 -31.32
CA LEU A 506 4.09 -0.01 -30.67
C LEU A 506 2.83 -0.67 -31.21
N ASP A 507 1.72 0.08 -31.32
CA ASP A 507 0.46 -0.42 -31.87
C ASP A 507 0.58 -0.83 -33.34
N GLY A 508 1.24 0.02 -34.14
CA GLY A 508 1.48 -0.25 -35.57
C GLY A 508 2.28 -1.54 -35.80
N ASN A 509 3.20 -1.87 -34.90
CA ASN A 509 3.96 -3.12 -34.90
C ASN A 509 3.25 -4.25 -34.12
N LYS A 510 2.03 -4.02 -33.63
CA LYS A 510 1.22 -5.01 -32.87
C LYS A 510 1.89 -5.49 -31.58
N VAL A 511 2.70 -4.67 -30.95
CA VAL A 511 3.31 -4.96 -29.66
C VAL A 511 2.27 -4.74 -28.56
N PRO A 512 1.95 -5.76 -27.75
CA PRO A 512 1.11 -5.57 -26.58
C PRO A 512 1.74 -4.53 -25.63
N ASN A 513 1.00 -3.48 -25.34
CA ASN A 513 1.49 -2.40 -24.48
C ASN A 513 0.36 -1.79 -23.65
N GLU A 514 0.73 -1.17 -22.54
CA GLU A 514 -0.15 -0.31 -21.74
C GLU A 514 0.36 1.13 -21.83
N TYR A 515 -0.53 2.05 -22.15
CA TYR A 515 -0.23 3.47 -22.18
C TYR A 515 -1.14 4.19 -21.19
N VAL A 516 -0.55 4.66 -20.11
CA VAL A 516 -1.25 5.28 -18.99
C VAL A 516 -0.97 6.77 -18.97
N THR A 517 -2.02 7.59 -19.00
CA THR A 517 -1.89 9.04 -18.89
C THR A 517 -2.71 9.56 -17.71
N ARG A 518 -2.18 10.55 -17.01
CA ARG A 518 -2.86 11.28 -15.94
C ARG A 518 -2.30 12.69 -15.82
N ALA A 519 -3.02 13.57 -15.14
CA ALA A 519 -2.52 14.92 -14.84
C ALA A 519 -1.15 14.85 -14.14
N GLY A 520 -0.23 15.69 -14.56
CA GLY A 520 1.12 15.77 -14.00
C GLY A 520 2.17 16.20 -15.01
N THR A 521 3.28 16.66 -14.49
CA THR A 521 4.43 17.21 -15.21
C THR A 521 5.61 16.24 -15.17
N HIS A 522 6.77 16.66 -15.66
CA HIS A 522 8.03 15.90 -15.67
C HIS A 522 8.76 16.07 -14.34
N ASP A 523 8.23 15.50 -13.25
CA ASP A 523 8.72 15.75 -11.89
C ASP A 523 8.60 14.54 -10.96
N TRP A 524 9.27 14.61 -9.81
CA TRP A 524 9.25 13.55 -8.80
C TRP A 524 7.86 13.27 -8.23
N PRO A 525 6.98 14.25 -7.95
CA PRO A 525 5.61 13.94 -7.55
C PRO A 525 4.86 13.02 -8.53
N PHE A 526 5.09 13.21 -9.84
CA PHE A 526 4.53 12.30 -10.83
C PHE A 526 5.17 10.91 -10.78
N TRP A 527 6.49 10.82 -10.77
CA TRP A 527 7.20 9.54 -10.80
C TRP A 527 7.07 8.74 -9.52
N ALA A 528 7.01 9.38 -8.36
CA ALA A 528 6.71 8.73 -7.09
C ALA A 528 5.35 8.01 -7.11
N ALA A 529 4.34 8.64 -7.73
CA ALA A 529 3.02 8.04 -7.89
C ALA A 529 2.96 6.91 -8.95
N CYS A 530 4.00 6.73 -9.78
CA CYS A 530 4.15 5.54 -10.62
C CYS A 530 4.57 4.31 -9.81
N THR A 531 5.32 4.49 -8.72
CA THR A 531 5.96 3.38 -8.01
C THR A 531 4.98 2.32 -7.47
N PRO A 532 3.88 2.66 -6.79
CA PRO A 532 2.89 1.66 -6.36
C PRO A 532 2.26 0.92 -7.55
N LYS A 533 2.11 1.57 -8.71
CA LYS A 533 1.59 0.93 -9.91
C LYS A 533 2.60 -0.03 -10.53
N ILE A 534 3.90 0.32 -10.49
CA ILE A 534 4.99 -0.60 -10.86
C ILE A 534 4.89 -1.85 -10.00
N MET A 535 4.78 -1.72 -8.67
CA MET A 535 4.63 -2.87 -7.77
C MET A 535 3.42 -3.73 -8.12
N LYS A 536 2.25 -3.11 -8.29
CA LYS A 536 1.02 -3.80 -8.67
C LYS A 536 1.16 -4.54 -10.00
N LYS A 537 1.80 -3.92 -10.99
CA LYS A 537 2.03 -4.54 -12.29
C LYS A 537 2.97 -5.74 -12.17
N LEU A 538 4.08 -5.60 -11.44
CA LEU A 538 5.02 -6.70 -11.25
C LEU A 538 4.41 -7.84 -10.44
N GLY A 539 3.53 -7.57 -9.48
CA GLY A 539 2.75 -8.60 -8.80
C GLY A 539 1.87 -9.42 -9.75
N GLN A 540 1.34 -8.82 -10.83
CA GLN A 540 0.59 -9.53 -11.87
C GLN A 540 1.48 -10.33 -12.82
N VAL A 541 2.71 -9.85 -13.07
CA VAL A 541 3.67 -10.48 -13.98
C VAL A 541 4.39 -11.66 -13.33
N TRP A 542 4.61 -11.58 -12.02
CA TRP A 542 5.40 -12.53 -11.23
C TRP A 542 4.55 -13.48 -10.38
N GLN A 543 3.32 -13.76 -10.80
CA GLN A 543 2.42 -14.75 -10.18
C GLN A 543 2.77 -16.19 -10.55
#